data_c4ebf977c2bb7b96f3ae5d5d6e0bd888
#
_entry.id   c4ebf977c2bb7b96f3ae5d5d6e0bd888
#
_cell.length_a   1.000
_cell.length_b   1.000
_cell.length_c   1.000
_cell.angle_alpha   90.00
_cell.angle_beta   90.00
_cell.angle_gamma   90.00
#
_symmetry.space_group_name_H-M   'P 1'
#
loop_
_entity.id
_entity.type
_entity.pdbx_description
1 polymer ?
#
loop_
_entity_poly.entity_id
_entity_poly.type
_entity_poly.pdbx_seq_one_letter_code
_entity_poly.pdbx_strand_id
1 'polypeptide(L)'
;MFILCIDPDFLSLDWCLKCVAYGHTVKVYSKGSRSSHIGDGLVDKVTNWKQYMKVADLIMVADNLMFMDEIDVFIKQGYPIFGPGKRSAKLEIDRMYGQKLIEDISDATIPSIEFSNYDAAINYIKENPKRYVSKPATEEADKTLTR
;
A
#
# COMPACT_ATOMS: atom_id res chain seq x y z
N MET A 1 4.56 -10.55 22.74
CA MET A 1 5.09 -10.83 21.39
C MET A 1 6.08 -9.75 21.00
N PHE A 2 7.05 -10.11 20.20
CA PHE A 2 7.91 -9.15 19.50
C PHE A 2 7.33 -8.86 18.11
N ILE A 3 6.98 -7.62 17.84
CA ILE A 3 6.33 -7.17 16.61
C ILE A 3 7.30 -6.26 15.84
N LEU A 4 7.54 -6.60 14.59
CA LEU A 4 8.24 -5.74 13.64
C LEU A 4 7.22 -5.06 12.73
N CYS A 5 7.18 -3.74 12.73
CA CYS A 5 6.36 -2.96 11.81
C CYS A 5 7.23 -2.36 10.70
N ILE A 6 6.94 -2.67 9.45
CA ILE A 6 7.61 -2.11 8.27
C ILE A 6 6.64 -1.09 7.68
N ASP A 7 6.88 0.18 7.97
CA ASP A 7 6.02 1.31 7.60
C ASP A 7 6.86 2.51 7.18
N PRO A 8 7.23 2.59 5.91
CA PRO A 8 8.11 3.65 5.40
C PRO A 8 7.61 5.06 5.68
N ASP A 9 6.31 5.30 5.61
CA ASP A 9 5.67 6.60 5.82
C ASP A 9 5.16 6.82 7.24
N PHE A 10 5.26 5.80 8.09
CA PHE A 10 4.85 5.80 9.48
C PHE A 10 3.37 6.16 9.71
N LEU A 11 2.49 5.57 8.91
CA LEU A 11 1.03 5.76 9.00
C LEU A 11 0.38 4.92 10.12
N SER A 12 1.09 3.89 10.61
CA SER A 12 0.60 2.92 11.59
C SER A 12 0.92 3.25 13.05
N LEU A 13 1.29 4.50 13.39
CA LEU A 13 1.69 4.88 14.75
C LEU A 13 0.65 4.50 15.80
N ASP A 14 -0.64 4.79 15.55
CA ASP A 14 -1.73 4.47 16.49
C ASP A 14 -1.81 2.97 16.79
N TRP A 15 -1.69 2.14 15.75
CA TRP A 15 -1.66 0.70 15.90
C TRP A 15 -0.44 0.24 16.72
N CYS A 16 0.75 0.78 16.43
CA CYS A 16 1.97 0.47 17.17
C CYS A 16 1.83 0.83 18.66
N LEU A 17 1.27 2.01 18.97
CA LEU A 17 1.03 2.44 20.35
C LEU A 17 0.04 1.52 21.07
N LYS A 18 -1.01 1.07 20.41
CA LYS A 18 -1.94 0.08 20.97
C LYS A 18 -1.23 -1.23 21.27
N CYS A 19 -0.39 -1.73 20.37
CA CYS A 19 0.39 -2.93 20.62
C CYS A 19 1.31 -2.78 21.84
N VAL A 20 2.00 -1.64 21.98
CA VAL A 20 2.82 -1.34 23.17
C VAL A 20 1.97 -1.31 24.43
N ALA A 21 0.80 -0.67 24.41
CA ALA A 21 -0.11 -0.61 25.54
C ALA A 21 -0.64 -1.98 25.97
N TYR A 22 -0.75 -2.94 25.05
CA TYR A 22 -1.08 -4.34 25.33
C TYR A 22 0.11 -5.19 25.77
N GLY A 23 1.28 -4.58 26.02
CA GLY A 23 2.48 -5.25 26.55
C GLY A 23 3.31 -5.97 25.49
N HIS A 24 3.18 -5.59 24.22
CA HIS A 24 4.04 -6.13 23.16
C HIS A 24 5.29 -5.26 22.96
N THR A 25 6.40 -5.88 22.60
CA THR A 25 7.60 -5.17 22.17
C THR A 25 7.44 -4.84 20.68
N VAL A 26 7.47 -3.57 20.33
CA VAL A 26 7.27 -3.11 18.94
C VAL A 26 8.52 -2.39 18.45
N LYS A 27 9.03 -2.80 17.29
CA LYS A 27 10.05 -2.06 16.54
C LYS A 27 9.48 -1.61 15.21
N VAL A 28 9.72 -0.34 14.86
CA VAL A 28 9.16 0.25 13.64
C VAL A 28 10.28 0.69 12.72
N TYR A 29 10.23 0.23 11.48
CA TYR A 29 11.05 0.74 10.41
C TYR A 29 10.31 1.84 9.66
N SER A 30 10.90 3.03 9.60
CA SER A 30 10.43 4.16 8.81
C SER A 30 11.59 4.69 7.96
N LYS A 31 11.32 5.05 6.71
CA LYS A 31 12.33 5.52 5.76
C LYS A 31 12.17 7.01 5.41
N GLY A 32 10.98 7.55 5.52
CA GLY A 32 10.64 8.86 5.01
C GLY A 32 11.30 10.00 5.78
N SER A 33 11.87 10.97 5.07
CA SER A 33 12.35 12.22 5.70
C SER A 33 11.20 12.99 6.38
N ARG A 34 9.98 12.89 5.82
CA ARG A 34 8.75 13.50 6.37
C ARG A 34 8.30 12.85 7.67
N SER A 35 8.58 11.56 7.84
CA SER A 35 8.20 10.75 9.01
C SER A 35 9.33 10.59 10.02
N SER A 36 10.49 11.24 9.81
CA SER A 36 11.71 11.05 10.62
C SER A 36 11.52 11.31 12.11
N HIS A 37 10.64 12.24 12.48
CA HIS A 37 10.36 12.59 13.89
C HIS A 37 9.04 12.01 14.41
N ILE A 38 8.23 11.38 13.55
CA ILE A 38 6.98 10.76 13.98
C ILE A 38 7.31 9.60 14.92
N GLY A 39 6.64 9.56 16.09
CA GLY A 39 6.80 8.47 17.06
C GLY A 39 8.10 8.52 17.89
N ASP A 40 8.92 9.59 17.80
CA ASP A 40 10.11 9.75 18.64
C ASP A 40 9.74 9.72 20.12
N GLY A 41 10.42 8.87 20.89
CA GLY A 41 10.13 8.67 22.31
C GLY A 41 8.86 7.86 22.62
N LEU A 42 8.06 7.49 21.62
CA LEU A 42 6.81 6.73 21.78
C LEU A 42 6.96 5.27 21.35
N VAL A 43 7.77 5.00 20.34
CA VAL A 43 8.06 3.66 19.82
C VAL A 43 9.55 3.52 19.50
N ASP A 44 10.04 2.28 19.49
CA ASP A 44 11.43 1.96 19.18
C ASP A 44 11.61 1.88 17.66
N LYS A 45 12.28 2.89 17.08
CA LYS A 45 12.54 2.98 15.64
C LYS A 45 13.82 2.27 15.25
N VAL A 46 13.80 1.61 14.09
CA VAL A 46 14.95 0.89 13.55
C VAL A 46 15.28 1.34 12.13
N THR A 47 16.55 1.30 11.78
CA THR A 47 17.05 1.70 10.46
C THR A 47 17.19 0.53 9.49
N ASN A 48 17.22 -0.70 10.02
CA ASN A 48 17.32 -1.92 9.22
C ASN A 48 16.35 -2.98 9.75
N TRP A 49 15.23 -3.12 9.08
CA TRP A 49 14.20 -4.07 9.45
C TRP A 49 14.61 -5.54 9.25
N LYS A 50 15.50 -5.84 8.28
CA LYS A 50 15.88 -7.22 7.93
C LYS A 50 16.52 -7.99 9.08
N GLN A 51 17.25 -7.30 9.96
CA GLN A 51 17.90 -7.94 11.12
C GLN A 51 16.91 -8.49 12.15
N TYR A 52 15.66 -8.01 12.13
CA TYR A 52 14.62 -8.44 13.08
C TYR A 52 13.66 -9.49 12.52
N MET A 53 13.72 -9.78 11.22
CA MET A 53 12.81 -10.72 10.56
C MET A 53 12.74 -12.09 11.24
N LYS A 54 13.92 -12.64 11.63
CA LYS A 54 14.00 -14.00 12.22
C LYS A 54 13.50 -14.09 13.65
N VAL A 55 13.44 -12.99 14.36
CA VAL A 55 13.09 -12.95 15.79
C VAL A 55 11.71 -12.38 16.07
N ALA A 56 11.07 -11.81 15.05
CA ALA A 56 9.71 -11.27 15.17
C ALA A 56 8.68 -12.40 15.22
N ASP A 57 7.78 -12.31 16.21
CA ASP A 57 6.61 -13.18 16.31
C ASP A 57 5.52 -12.78 15.28
N LEU A 58 5.50 -11.50 14.91
CA LEU A 58 4.63 -10.92 13.89
C LEU A 58 5.37 -9.82 13.14
N ILE A 59 5.26 -9.83 11.83
CA ILE A 59 5.79 -8.81 10.94
C ILE A 59 4.61 -8.11 10.27
N MET A 60 4.34 -6.86 10.64
CA MET A 60 3.31 -6.02 10.03
C MET A 60 3.93 -5.23 8.89
N VAL A 61 3.41 -5.39 7.68
CA VAL A 61 3.80 -4.57 6.52
C VAL A 61 2.66 -3.61 6.22
N ALA A 62 2.86 -2.34 6.56
CA ALA A 62 1.85 -1.29 6.46
C ALA A 62 1.91 -0.51 5.12
N ASP A 63 2.73 -0.96 4.20
CA ASP A 63 2.93 -0.38 2.88
C ASP A 63 2.73 -1.43 1.79
N ASN A 64 2.28 -1.02 0.61
CA ASN A 64 2.01 -1.90 -0.53
C ASN A 64 2.89 -1.61 -1.76
N LEU A 65 3.86 -0.72 -1.63
CA LEU A 65 4.73 -0.28 -2.73
C LEU A 65 6.19 -0.66 -2.49
N MET A 66 6.70 -0.23 -1.34
CA MET A 66 8.11 -0.37 -1.02
C MET A 66 8.42 -1.80 -0.56
N PHE A 67 9.55 -2.32 -0.97
CA PHE A 67 10.02 -3.66 -0.57
C PHE A 67 9.16 -4.86 -0.99
N MET A 68 8.15 -4.70 -1.85
CA MET A 68 7.23 -5.80 -2.20
C MET A 68 7.93 -7.04 -2.77
N ASP A 69 8.98 -6.87 -3.57
CA ASP A 69 9.75 -8.00 -4.10
C ASP A 69 10.47 -8.76 -2.98
N GLU A 70 11.05 -8.05 -2.01
CA GLU A 70 11.74 -8.64 -0.86
C GLU A 70 10.74 -9.30 0.10
N ILE A 71 9.65 -8.61 0.42
CA ILE A 71 8.58 -9.12 1.30
C ILE A 71 7.97 -10.39 0.73
N ASP A 72 7.73 -10.46 -0.58
CA ASP A 72 7.18 -11.64 -1.24
C ASP A 72 8.09 -12.89 -1.10
N VAL A 73 9.42 -12.68 -1.08
CA VAL A 73 10.37 -13.76 -0.78
C VAL A 73 10.21 -14.27 0.65
N PHE A 74 10.09 -13.39 1.63
CA PHE A 74 9.89 -13.79 3.03
C PHE A 74 8.52 -14.45 3.27
N ILE A 75 7.46 -13.97 2.60
CA ILE A 75 6.14 -14.63 2.63
C ILE A 75 6.26 -16.08 2.14
N LYS A 76 6.93 -16.30 1.00
CA LYS A 76 7.14 -17.65 0.44
C LYS A 76 7.98 -18.56 1.33
N GLN A 77 8.84 -17.99 2.15
CA GLN A 77 9.64 -18.70 3.14
C GLN A 77 8.89 -18.99 4.45
N GLY A 78 7.62 -18.58 4.56
CA GLY A 78 6.77 -18.87 5.72
C GLY A 78 6.99 -17.95 6.93
N TYR A 79 7.56 -16.75 6.73
CA TYR A 79 7.67 -15.77 7.81
C TYR A 79 6.28 -15.29 8.26
N PRO A 80 6.07 -14.95 9.54
CA PRO A 80 4.78 -14.55 10.10
C PRO A 80 4.41 -13.11 9.69
N ILE A 81 4.20 -12.90 8.39
CA ILE A 81 3.93 -11.59 7.81
C ILE A 81 2.42 -11.37 7.68
N PHE A 82 1.95 -10.25 8.24
CA PHE A 82 0.64 -9.68 7.98
C PHE A 82 0.80 -8.42 7.13
N GLY A 83 0.34 -8.49 5.90
CA GLY A 83 0.45 -7.42 4.92
C GLY A 83 0.31 -7.93 3.49
N PRO A 84 0.31 -7.04 2.50
CA PRO A 84 0.19 -7.44 1.11
C PRO A 84 1.46 -8.15 0.63
N GLY A 85 1.27 -9.16 -0.21
CA GLY A 85 2.32 -9.68 -1.08
C GLY A 85 2.28 -8.99 -2.44
N LYS A 86 3.28 -9.24 -3.28
CA LYS A 86 3.40 -8.63 -4.62
C LYS A 86 2.13 -8.78 -5.47
N ARG A 87 1.48 -9.95 -5.40
CA ARG A 87 0.27 -10.22 -6.18
C ARG A 87 -0.94 -9.40 -5.72
N SER A 88 -1.15 -9.28 -4.41
CA SER A 88 -2.25 -8.48 -3.86
C SER A 88 -1.99 -6.98 -4.00
N ALA A 89 -0.75 -6.54 -3.81
CA ALA A 89 -0.36 -5.16 -4.04
C ALA A 89 -0.65 -4.69 -5.49
N LYS A 90 -0.50 -5.59 -6.47
CA LYS A 90 -0.82 -5.30 -7.86
C LYS A 90 -2.28 -4.87 -8.08
N LEU A 91 -3.21 -5.35 -7.27
CA LEU A 91 -4.64 -4.96 -7.37
C LEU A 91 -4.86 -3.46 -7.12
N GLU A 92 -4.01 -2.84 -6.31
CA GLU A 92 -4.08 -1.42 -6.02
C GLU A 92 -3.21 -0.60 -6.97
N ILE A 93 -1.99 -1.07 -7.24
CA ILE A 93 -1.01 -0.37 -8.06
C ILE A 93 -1.44 -0.31 -9.53
N ASP A 94 -1.97 -1.43 -10.05
CA ASP A 94 -2.44 -1.56 -11.43
C ASP A 94 -3.98 -1.57 -11.45
N ARG A 95 -4.54 -0.38 -11.62
CA ARG A 95 -5.99 -0.18 -11.61
C ARG A 95 -6.73 -1.04 -12.63
N MET A 96 -6.18 -1.17 -13.83
CA MET A 96 -6.83 -1.94 -14.89
C MET A 96 -6.82 -3.44 -14.57
N TYR A 97 -5.71 -3.94 -14.02
CA TYR A 97 -5.64 -5.32 -13.54
C TYR A 97 -6.65 -5.59 -12.42
N GLY A 98 -6.73 -4.67 -11.44
CA GLY A 98 -7.69 -4.79 -10.33
C GLY A 98 -9.13 -4.79 -10.82
N GLN A 99 -9.48 -3.88 -11.72
CA GLN A 99 -10.82 -3.79 -12.29
C GLN A 99 -11.20 -5.05 -13.10
N LYS A 100 -10.31 -5.51 -13.96
CA LYS A 100 -10.53 -6.72 -14.74
C LYS A 100 -10.76 -7.95 -13.86
N LEU A 101 -9.98 -8.08 -12.78
CA LEU A 101 -10.17 -9.18 -11.83
C LEU A 101 -11.55 -9.11 -11.16
N ILE A 102 -12.02 -7.92 -10.78
CA ILE A 102 -13.35 -7.74 -10.21
C ILE A 102 -14.43 -8.07 -11.23
N GLU A 103 -14.29 -7.67 -12.49
CA GLU A 103 -15.19 -8.02 -13.58
C GLU A 103 -15.29 -9.53 -13.78
N ASP A 104 -14.16 -10.25 -13.68
CA ASP A 104 -14.14 -11.72 -13.85
C ASP A 104 -14.84 -12.48 -12.72
N ILE A 105 -14.97 -11.88 -11.52
CA ILE A 105 -15.51 -12.57 -10.32
C ILE A 105 -16.83 -11.99 -9.81
N SER A 106 -17.26 -10.85 -10.33
CA SER A 106 -18.45 -10.13 -9.83
C SER A 106 -19.10 -9.28 -10.92
N ASP A 107 -20.44 -9.26 -10.92
CA ASP A 107 -21.21 -8.37 -11.79
C ASP A 107 -21.25 -6.91 -11.29
N ALA A 108 -20.65 -6.62 -10.13
CA ALA A 108 -20.67 -5.32 -9.46
C ALA A 108 -19.53 -4.43 -9.94
N THR A 109 -19.43 -4.16 -11.23
CA THR A 109 -18.41 -3.28 -11.79
C THR A 109 -18.95 -1.92 -12.17
N ILE A 110 -18.10 -0.90 -12.04
CA ILE A 110 -18.40 0.44 -12.56
C ILE A 110 -17.85 0.51 -13.99
N PRO A 111 -18.72 0.75 -14.99
CA PRO A 111 -18.24 0.89 -16.35
C PRO A 111 -17.14 1.92 -16.47
N SER A 112 -16.02 1.54 -17.05
CA SER A 112 -14.88 2.41 -17.27
C SER A 112 -14.38 2.33 -18.71
N ILE A 113 -13.77 3.41 -19.16
CA ILE A 113 -13.17 3.51 -20.49
C ILE A 113 -11.75 4.00 -20.30
N GLU A 114 -10.83 3.29 -20.91
CA GLU A 114 -9.41 3.64 -20.89
C GLU A 114 -9.04 4.46 -22.11
N PHE A 115 -8.22 5.50 -21.91
CA PHE A 115 -7.66 6.32 -22.96
C PHE A 115 -6.15 6.38 -22.83
N SER A 116 -5.45 6.26 -23.93
CA SER A 116 -3.99 6.35 -24.01
C SER A 116 -3.45 7.79 -23.96
N ASN A 117 -4.33 8.78 -24.16
CA ASN A 117 -3.99 10.20 -24.11
C ASN A 117 -5.22 11.05 -23.77
N TYR A 118 -4.96 12.28 -23.31
CA TYR A 118 -6.01 13.22 -22.89
C TYR A 118 -6.89 13.72 -24.04
N ASP A 119 -6.34 13.89 -25.24
CA ASP A 119 -7.11 14.40 -26.38
C ASP A 119 -8.22 13.43 -26.78
N ALA A 120 -7.92 12.12 -26.81
CA ALA A 120 -8.92 11.10 -27.05
C ALA A 120 -10.01 11.10 -25.97
N ALA A 121 -9.64 11.24 -24.70
CA ALA A 121 -10.60 11.34 -23.60
C ALA A 121 -11.49 12.59 -23.72
N ILE A 122 -10.90 13.74 -24.02
CA ILE A 122 -11.63 15.02 -24.22
C ILE A 122 -12.62 14.91 -25.38
N ASN A 123 -12.22 14.34 -26.52
CA ASN A 123 -13.10 14.17 -27.67
C ASN A 123 -14.26 13.23 -27.33
N TYR A 124 -13.98 12.11 -26.65
CA TYR A 124 -15.03 11.20 -26.19
C TYR A 124 -16.05 11.90 -25.26
N ILE A 125 -15.59 12.71 -24.30
CA ILE A 125 -16.47 13.46 -23.39
C ILE A 125 -17.33 14.47 -24.13
N LYS A 126 -16.78 15.15 -25.15
CA LYS A 126 -17.54 16.10 -25.99
C LYS A 126 -18.65 15.41 -26.80
N GLU A 127 -18.38 14.20 -27.30
CA GLU A 127 -19.35 13.41 -28.06
C GLU A 127 -20.39 12.73 -27.15
N ASN A 128 -20.03 12.46 -25.90
CA ASN A 128 -20.85 11.75 -24.91
C ASN A 128 -21.00 12.57 -23.63
N PRO A 129 -21.70 13.72 -23.64
CA PRO A 129 -21.74 14.63 -22.50
C PRO A 129 -22.51 14.06 -21.32
N LYS A 130 -21.80 13.77 -20.21
CA LYS A 130 -22.33 13.36 -18.90
C LYS A 130 -21.29 13.62 -17.82
N ARG A 131 -21.61 13.32 -16.55
CA ARG A 131 -20.59 13.36 -15.48
C ARG A 131 -19.64 12.20 -15.60
N TYR A 132 -18.37 12.50 -15.55
CA TYR A 132 -17.28 11.54 -15.52
C TYR A 132 -16.38 11.75 -14.30
N VAL A 133 -15.66 10.72 -13.90
CA VAL A 133 -14.56 10.78 -12.97
C VAL A 133 -13.32 10.30 -13.70
N SER A 134 -12.34 11.17 -13.87
CA SER A 134 -11.03 10.79 -14.42
C SER A 134 -10.14 10.27 -13.30
N LYS A 135 -9.45 9.17 -13.56
CA LYS A 135 -8.49 8.58 -12.63
C LYS A 135 -7.24 8.15 -13.39
N PRO A 136 -6.03 8.43 -12.88
CA PRO A 136 -4.81 7.90 -13.50
C PRO A 136 -4.79 6.37 -13.40
N ALA A 137 -4.20 5.73 -14.39
CA ALA A 137 -4.10 4.27 -14.45
C ALA A 137 -3.05 3.71 -13.47
N THR A 138 -2.01 4.47 -13.18
CA THR A 138 -0.89 4.09 -12.32
C THR A 138 -0.65 5.10 -11.20
N GLU A 139 0.15 4.71 -10.20
CA GLU A 139 0.52 5.58 -9.09
C GLU A 139 1.49 6.71 -9.45
N GLU A 140 2.21 6.58 -10.56
CA GLU A 140 3.17 7.59 -11.03
C GLU A 140 2.49 8.85 -11.59
N ALA A 141 1.23 8.75 -11.95
CA ALA A 141 0.45 9.90 -12.37
C ALA A 141 -0.08 10.66 -11.15
N ASP A 142 0.00 11.98 -11.18
CA ASP A 142 -0.51 12.86 -10.13
C ASP A 142 -1.97 12.49 -9.79
N LYS A 143 -2.19 12.01 -8.57
CA LYS A 143 -3.48 11.46 -8.11
C LYS A 143 -4.58 12.49 -7.92
N THR A 144 -4.51 13.60 -8.64
CA THR A 144 -5.52 14.66 -8.56
C THR A 144 -6.83 14.16 -9.14
N LEU A 145 -7.83 13.96 -8.30
CA LEU A 145 -9.21 13.72 -8.72
C LEU A 145 -9.74 14.99 -9.40
N THR A 146 -9.85 14.97 -10.69
CA THR A 146 -10.56 16.01 -11.46
C THR A 146 -12.04 15.60 -11.58
N ARG A 147 -12.92 16.45 -11.07
CA ARG A 147 -14.37 16.34 -11.25
C ARG A 147 -14.85 17.18 -12.41
#